data_c92c593aca72d7a6f0e9b2eb5c712487
#
_entry.id   c92c593aca72d7a6f0e9b2eb5c712487
#
_cell.length_a   1.000
_cell.length_b   1.000
_cell.length_c   1.000
_cell.angle_alpha   90.00
_cell.angle_beta   90.00
_cell.angle_gamma   90.00
#
_symmetry.space_group_name_H-M   'P 1'
#
loop_
_entity.id
_entity.type
_entity.pdbx_description
1 polymer ?
#
loop_
_entity_poly.entity_id
_entity_poly.type
_entity_poly.pdbx_seq_one_letter_code
_entity_poly.pdbx_strand_id
1 'polypeptide(L)'
;MKTIKETLIGTMKNGKTILNEIAVSEKVGKDFSLDKTRTQRIVDQLHPAVLNLRISEIIPATKGAKTIRFVSENGYLPPFEAGQYINVAVEIDGVRTSRPYSICSSPRQRAYYEITVARIKGGFVSDYFLDRAKVGDTLQANGPAGAFHFNPVFHYKRSVFLAGGSGITPFMSMIREILERGLDREVHLLYGARNKESAIFDSELKANLPQLHLHLDFVGQGRKRRRQKRFYRCKLHKRGRQRFEQNNILPLRSASDDRLLC
;
A
#
# COMPACT_ATOMS: atom_id res chain seq x y z
N MET A 1 -37.37 36.81 21.58
CA MET A 1 -36.10 37.05 22.30
C MET A 1 -34.98 36.50 21.45
N LYS A 2 -34.01 37.33 21.05
CA LYS A 2 -32.83 36.83 20.34
C LYS A 2 -31.99 35.97 21.29
N THR A 3 -31.58 34.80 20.84
CA THR A 3 -30.69 33.96 21.63
C THR A 3 -29.32 34.61 21.81
N ILE A 4 -28.62 34.26 22.88
CA ILE A 4 -27.27 34.79 23.18
C ILE A 4 -26.33 34.54 21.99
N LYS A 5 -26.52 33.40 21.26
CA LYS A 5 -25.80 33.10 20.03
C LYS A 5 -26.02 34.11 18.90
N GLU A 6 -27.29 34.50 18.65
CA GLU A 6 -27.64 35.47 17.62
C GLU A 6 -27.08 36.87 17.91
N THR A 7 -27.03 37.23 19.19
CA THR A 7 -26.44 38.52 19.63
C THR A 7 -24.92 38.52 19.42
N LEU A 8 -24.23 37.44 19.77
CA LEU A 8 -22.78 37.29 19.57
C LEU A 8 -22.39 37.28 18.08
N ILE A 9 -23.09 36.53 17.26
CA ILE A 9 -22.84 36.48 15.81
C ILE A 9 -23.11 37.85 15.17
N GLY A 10 -24.15 38.55 15.62
CA GLY A 10 -24.50 39.89 15.09
C GLY A 10 -23.43 40.98 15.31
N THR A 11 -22.53 40.80 16.28
CA THR A 11 -21.39 41.70 16.53
C THR A 11 -20.15 41.41 15.70
N MET A 12 -20.11 40.29 15.02
CA MET A 12 -18.98 39.90 14.18
C MET A 12 -19.00 40.58 12.80
N LYS A 13 -17.83 40.81 12.20
CA LYS A 13 -17.72 41.25 10.81
C LYS A 13 -18.43 40.21 9.92
N ASN A 14 -19.42 40.65 9.16
CA ASN A 14 -20.34 39.79 8.38
C ASN A 14 -21.38 38.99 9.19
N GLY A 15 -21.61 39.32 10.46
CA GLY A 15 -22.56 38.61 11.32
C GLY A 15 -24.00 38.61 10.81
N LYS A 16 -24.43 39.68 10.11
CA LYS A 16 -25.76 39.73 9.45
C LYS A 16 -25.88 38.70 8.32
N THR A 17 -24.83 38.48 7.53
CA THR A 17 -24.81 37.50 6.46
C THR A 17 -24.89 36.09 7.04
N ILE A 18 -24.12 35.80 8.08
CA ILE A 18 -24.13 34.50 8.77
C ILE A 18 -25.52 34.22 9.40
N LEU A 19 -26.14 35.20 10.05
CA LEU A 19 -27.48 35.04 10.60
C LEU A 19 -28.54 34.80 9.51
N ASN A 20 -28.40 35.45 8.38
CA ASN A 20 -29.29 35.22 7.23
C ASN A 20 -29.10 33.84 6.62
N GLU A 21 -27.89 33.35 6.51
CA GLU A 21 -27.59 31.99 6.06
C GLU A 21 -28.12 30.93 7.01
N ILE A 22 -27.99 31.14 8.33
CA ILE A 22 -28.59 30.28 9.36
C ILE A 22 -30.12 30.26 9.23
N ALA A 23 -30.76 31.42 9.11
CA ALA A 23 -32.20 31.53 8.98
C ALA A 23 -32.73 30.88 7.68
N VAL A 24 -31.96 31.01 6.58
CA VAL A 24 -32.29 30.33 5.31
C VAL A 24 -32.12 28.81 5.47
N SER A 25 -31.08 28.36 6.13
CA SER A 25 -30.80 26.94 6.41
C SER A 25 -31.92 26.32 7.27
N GLU A 26 -32.36 27.03 8.33
CA GLU A 26 -33.46 26.59 9.18
C GLU A 26 -34.79 26.54 8.42
N LYS A 27 -35.06 27.52 7.56
CA LYS A 27 -36.31 27.61 6.78
C LYS A 27 -36.41 26.58 5.68
N VAL A 28 -35.28 26.18 5.09
CA VAL A 28 -35.18 25.17 4.03
C VAL A 28 -35.12 23.76 4.61
N GLY A 29 -34.98 23.62 5.93
CA GLY A 29 -34.92 22.31 6.62
C GLY A 29 -33.68 21.50 6.23
N LYS A 30 -32.68 22.17 5.71
CA LYS A 30 -31.42 21.54 5.33
C LYS A 30 -30.33 22.03 6.27
N ASP A 31 -30.22 21.35 7.39
CA ASP A 31 -28.94 21.33 8.06
C ASP A 31 -27.96 20.59 7.17
N PHE A 32 -27.10 21.34 6.46
CA PHE A 32 -26.02 20.75 5.65
C PHE A 32 -25.08 19.85 6.48
N SER A 33 -25.08 20.00 7.81
CA SER A 33 -24.37 19.11 8.73
C SER A 33 -25.08 17.77 8.90
N LEU A 34 -26.42 17.71 8.70
CA LEU A 34 -27.21 16.49 8.77
C LEU A 34 -27.42 15.84 7.40
N ASP A 35 -27.38 16.61 6.30
CA ASP A 35 -27.48 16.07 4.93
C ASP A 35 -26.12 15.61 4.37
N LYS A 36 -25.14 15.37 5.24
CA LYS A 36 -24.04 14.43 4.98
C LYS A 36 -24.55 13.06 4.47
N THR A 37 -25.88 12.91 4.39
CA THR A 37 -26.50 11.61 4.36
C THR A 37 -26.34 10.92 3.00
N ARG A 38 -26.51 11.56 1.87
CA ARG A 38 -26.42 10.86 0.58
C ARG A 38 -25.00 10.77 0.11
N THR A 39 -24.28 11.87 0.09
CA THR A 39 -22.86 11.89 -0.33
C THR A 39 -21.99 11.10 0.63
N GLN A 40 -22.21 11.26 1.95
CA GLN A 40 -21.45 10.52 2.95
C GLN A 40 -21.75 9.03 2.90
N ARG A 41 -23.02 8.61 2.70
CA ARG A 41 -23.37 7.19 2.52
C ARG A 41 -22.70 6.60 1.28
N ILE A 42 -22.63 7.34 0.18
CA ILE A 42 -21.90 6.90 -1.02
C ILE A 42 -20.40 6.80 -0.74
N VAL A 43 -19.83 7.79 -0.06
CA VAL A 43 -18.41 7.77 0.34
C VAL A 43 -18.15 6.58 1.28
N ASP A 44 -18.98 6.38 2.30
CA ASP A 44 -18.81 5.27 3.25
C ASP A 44 -19.02 3.91 2.59
N GLN A 45 -19.87 3.83 1.58
CA GLN A 45 -20.08 2.62 0.78
C GLN A 45 -18.87 2.34 -0.12
N LEU A 46 -18.29 3.38 -0.75
CA LEU A 46 -17.15 3.25 -1.65
C LEU A 46 -15.80 3.15 -0.92
N HIS A 47 -15.74 3.73 0.29
CA HIS A 47 -14.56 3.73 1.16
C HIS A 47 -14.95 3.39 2.59
N PRO A 48 -15.37 2.14 2.87
CA PRO A 48 -15.78 1.74 4.21
C PRO A 48 -14.60 1.86 5.18
N ALA A 49 -14.86 2.40 6.37
CA ALA A 49 -13.86 2.55 7.42
C ALA A 49 -13.29 1.21 7.89
N VAL A 50 -14.10 0.16 7.78
CA VAL A 50 -13.72 -1.21 8.12
C VAL A 50 -14.10 -2.15 6.98
N LEU A 51 -13.13 -2.93 6.54
CA LEU A 51 -13.30 -4.02 5.58
C LEU A 51 -13.42 -5.34 6.35
N ASN A 52 -14.51 -6.07 6.15
CA ASN A 52 -14.64 -7.44 6.63
C ASN A 52 -14.12 -8.37 5.53
N LEU A 53 -12.99 -8.99 5.79
CA LEU A 53 -12.26 -9.80 4.83
C LEU A 53 -12.25 -11.26 5.27
N ARG A 54 -12.34 -12.15 4.30
CA ARG A 54 -12.18 -13.59 4.51
C ARG A 54 -10.99 -14.09 3.70
N ILE A 55 -10.17 -14.93 4.29
CA ILE A 55 -9.08 -15.62 3.60
C ILE A 55 -9.70 -16.62 2.62
N SER A 56 -9.51 -16.38 1.33
CA SER A 56 -9.97 -17.28 0.28
C SER A 56 -8.89 -18.26 -0.19
N GLU A 57 -7.63 -17.87 -0.05
CA GLU A 57 -6.51 -18.70 -0.49
C GLU A 57 -5.23 -18.33 0.27
N ILE A 58 -4.39 -19.33 0.52
CA ILE A 58 -3.06 -19.19 1.10
C ILE A 58 -2.06 -19.84 0.16
N ILE A 59 -1.23 -19.04 -0.50
CA ILE A 59 -0.31 -19.46 -1.55
C ILE A 59 1.12 -19.46 -0.99
N PRO A 60 1.84 -20.58 -0.99
CA PRO A 60 3.24 -20.60 -0.61
C PRO A 60 4.07 -19.74 -1.59
N ALA A 61 4.76 -18.71 -1.08
CA ALA A 61 5.64 -17.87 -1.89
C ALA A 61 7.11 -18.29 -1.78
N THR A 62 7.55 -18.61 -0.56
CA THR A 62 8.88 -19.16 -0.24
C THR A 62 8.78 -20.03 1.02
N LYS A 63 9.88 -20.70 1.43
CA LYS A 63 9.91 -21.42 2.73
C LYS A 63 9.56 -20.56 3.94
N GLY A 64 9.74 -19.25 3.85
CA GLY A 64 9.51 -18.29 4.93
C GLY A 64 8.50 -17.19 4.60
N ALA A 65 7.73 -17.34 3.52
CA ALA A 65 6.72 -16.35 3.16
C ALA A 65 5.51 -17.01 2.48
N LYS A 66 4.32 -16.46 2.74
CA LYS A 66 3.06 -16.87 2.10
C LYS A 66 2.34 -15.64 1.55
N THR A 67 1.69 -15.79 0.44
CA THR A 67 0.72 -14.82 -0.08
C THR A 67 -0.67 -15.22 0.41
N ILE A 68 -1.35 -14.27 1.03
CA ILE A 68 -2.71 -14.44 1.57
C ILE A 68 -3.65 -13.66 0.66
N ARG A 69 -4.64 -14.34 0.11
CA ARG A 69 -5.70 -13.74 -0.70
C ARG A 69 -6.93 -13.51 0.14
N PHE A 70 -7.42 -12.29 0.13
CA PHE A 70 -8.62 -11.88 0.83
C PHE A 70 -9.74 -11.52 -0.14
N VAL A 71 -10.93 -11.99 0.15
CA VAL A 71 -12.17 -11.54 -0.49
C VAL A 71 -13.01 -10.79 0.52
N SER A 72 -13.83 -9.85 0.05
CA SER A 72 -14.78 -9.15 0.91
C SER A 72 -15.93 -10.07 1.29
N GLU A 73 -16.34 -10.07 2.55
CA GLU A 73 -17.58 -10.74 2.97
C GLU A 73 -18.84 -10.00 2.48
N ASN A 74 -18.74 -8.71 2.23
CA ASN A 74 -19.85 -7.88 1.75
C ASN A 74 -19.90 -7.79 0.21
N GLY A 75 -19.05 -8.53 -0.50
CA GLY A 75 -19.00 -8.56 -1.97
C GLY A 75 -18.36 -7.35 -2.63
N TYR A 76 -17.85 -6.37 -1.88
CA TYR A 76 -17.21 -5.17 -2.41
C TYR A 76 -15.84 -4.92 -1.77
N LEU A 77 -14.85 -4.65 -2.60
CA LEU A 77 -13.54 -4.16 -2.19
C LEU A 77 -13.29 -2.78 -2.82
N PRO A 78 -12.91 -1.77 -2.03
CA PRO A 78 -12.53 -0.46 -2.57
C PRO A 78 -11.44 -0.56 -3.62
N PRO A 79 -11.48 0.27 -4.67
CA PRO A 79 -10.37 0.39 -5.59
C PRO A 79 -9.12 0.92 -4.87
N PHE A 80 -7.95 0.50 -5.34
CA PHE A 80 -6.68 0.97 -4.80
C PHE A 80 -5.71 1.31 -5.93
N GLU A 81 -4.67 2.05 -5.60
CA GLU A 81 -3.55 2.34 -6.50
C GLU A 81 -2.37 1.42 -6.18
N ALA A 82 -1.68 0.94 -7.22
CA ALA A 82 -0.55 0.03 -7.07
C ALA A 82 0.51 0.59 -6.14
N GLY A 83 0.83 -0.13 -5.09
CA GLY A 83 1.75 0.29 -4.03
C GLY A 83 1.08 0.64 -2.71
N GLN A 84 -0.22 0.87 -2.68
CA GLN A 84 -0.97 1.08 -1.44
C GLN A 84 -1.03 -0.17 -0.55
N TYR A 85 -1.42 0.02 0.70
CA TYR A 85 -1.47 -1.01 1.73
C TYR A 85 -2.84 -1.04 2.43
N ILE A 86 -3.12 -2.15 3.09
CA ILE A 86 -4.18 -2.29 4.08
C ILE A 86 -3.58 -2.55 5.46
N ASN A 87 -4.24 -2.03 6.50
CA ASN A 87 -3.95 -2.42 7.89
C ASN A 87 -4.84 -3.59 8.26
N VAL A 88 -4.25 -4.77 8.42
CA VAL A 88 -4.97 -5.97 8.80
C VAL A 88 -4.94 -6.12 10.31
N ALA A 89 -6.12 -6.16 10.92
CA ALA A 89 -6.30 -6.42 12.34
C ALA A 89 -6.47 -7.93 12.56
N VAL A 90 -5.75 -8.44 13.54
CA VAL A 90 -5.81 -9.83 13.99
C VAL A 90 -5.99 -9.88 15.50
N GLU A 91 -6.70 -10.89 15.98
CA GLU A 91 -6.78 -11.21 17.37
C GLU A 91 -6.07 -12.54 17.62
N ILE A 92 -5.04 -12.52 18.46
CA ILE A 92 -4.17 -13.65 18.71
C ILE A 92 -4.09 -13.82 20.23
N ASP A 93 -4.59 -14.94 20.73
CA ASP A 93 -4.59 -15.27 22.14
C ASP A 93 -5.18 -14.14 23.03
N GLY A 94 -6.30 -13.54 22.57
CA GLY A 94 -6.99 -12.44 23.24
C GLY A 94 -6.34 -11.06 23.05
N VAL A 95 -5.23 -10.96 22.34
CA VAL A 95 -4.55 -9.69 22.05
C VAL A 95 -4.92 -9.21 20.65
N ARG A 96 -5.63 -8.08 20.56
CA ARG A 96 -5.96 -7.44 19.30
C ARG A 96 -4.80 -6.52 18.86
N THR A 97 -4.33 -6.70 17.66
CA THR A 97 -3.27 -5.90 17.06
C THR A 97 -3.50 -5.72 15.57
N SER A 98 -2.83 -4.74 14.95
CA SER A 98 -2.89 -4.54 13.50
C SER A 98 -1.50 -4.31 12.91
N ARG A 99 -1.34 -4.67 11.64
CA ARG A 99 -0.12 -4.42 10.88
C ARG A 99 -0.45 -3.99 9.46
N PRO A 100 0.32 -3.01 8.92
CA PRO A 100 0.21 -2.61 7.53
C PRO A 100 0.88 -3.65 6.63
N TYR A 101 0.18 -4.02 5.56
CA TYR A 101 0.70 -4.88 4.50
C TYR A 101 0.38 -4.27 3.15
N SER A 102 1.41 -4.05 2.33
CA SER A 102 1.21 -3.60 0.96
C SER A 102 0.42 -4.64 0.17
N ILE A 103 -0.55 -4.17 -0.60
CA ILE A 103 -1.30 -5.00 -1.52
C ILE A 103 -0.36 -5.35 -2.68
N CYS A 104 -0.18 -6.62 -2.96
CA CYS A 104 0.68 -7.09 -4.05
C CYS A 104 -0.11 -7.57 -5.29
N SER A 105 -1.44 -7.73 -5.18
CA SER A 105 -2.30 -7.96 -6.34
C SER A 105 -2.35 -6.74 -7.26
N SER A 106 -2.78 -6.95 -8.50
CA SER A 106 -3.02 -5.85 -9.44
C SER A 106 -4.25 -5.04 -9.02
N PRO A 107 -4.24 -3.70 -9.12
CA PRO A 107 -5.42 -2.88 -8.86
C PRO A 107 -6.51 -3.03 -9.92
N ARG A 108 -6.22 -3.67 -11.05
CA ARG A 108 -7.20 -3.91 -12.11
C ARG A 108 -8.21 -5.00 -11.76
N GLN A 109 -7.75 -6.06 -11.13
CA GLN A 109 -8.67 -7.04 -10.59
C GLN A 109 -9.31 -6.49 -9.29
N ARG A 110 -10.60 -6.74 -9.09
CA ARG A 110 -11.38 -6.18 -7.98
C ARG A 110 -12.04 -7.24 -7.11
N ALA A 111 -11.79 -8.49 -7.42
CA ALA A 111 -12.39 -9.61 -6.72
C ALA A 111 -11.71 -9.90 -5.37
N TYR A 112 -10.42 -9.55 -5.25
CA TYR A 112 -9.62 -9.88 -4.06
C TYR A 112 -8.47 -8.90 -3.84
N TYR A 113 -7.96 -8.85 -2.62
CA TYR A 113 -6.63 -8.31 -2.32
C TYR A 113 -5.67 -9.44 -2.00
N GLU A 114 -4.42 -9.27 -2.38
CA GLU A 114 -3.31 -10.14 -1.95
C GLU A 114 -2.31 -9.34 -1.13
N ILE A 115 -1.88 -9.92 -0.02
CA ILE A 115 -0.71 -9.47 0.72
C ILE A 115 0.29 -10.61 0.79
N THR A 116 1.59 -10.30 0.85
CA THR A 116 2.60 -11.33 1.08
C THR A 116 3.29 -11.08 2.41
N VAL A 117 3.16 -12.06 3.31
CA VAL A 117 3.72 -12.01 4.66
C VAL A 117 4.99 -12.84 4.69
N ALA A 118 6.10 -12.21 5.06
CA ALA A 118 7.36 -12.88 5.30
C ALA A 118 7.60 -13.08 6.81
N ARG A 119 8.25 -14.17 7.19
CA ARG A 119 8.57 -14.48 8.60
C ARG A 119 9.53 -13.45 9.17
N ILE A 120 9.12 -12.87 10.29
CA ILE A 120 9.97 -12.06 11.15
C ILE A 120 10.30 -12.94 12.37
N LYS A 121 11.58 -13.05 12.73
CA LYS A 121 11.98 -13.84 13.89
C LYS A 121 11.32 -13.29 15.18
N GLY A 122 10.50 -14.12 15.83
CA GLY A 122 9.71 -13.70 16.99
C GLY A 122 8.56 -12.74 16.62
N GLY A 123 8.11 -12.75 15.38
CA GLY A 123 7.05 -11.86 14.89
C GLY A 123 5.66 -12.37 15.21
N PHE A 124 4.95 -11.73 16.12
CA PHE A 124 3.63 -12.14 16.60
C PHE A 124 2.59 -12.30 15.47
N VAL A 125 2.46 -11.31 14.59
CA VAL A 125 1.47 -11.33 13.49
C VAL A 125 1.97 -12.15 12.31
N SER A 126 3.28 -12.08 11.98
CA SER A 126 3.82 -12.89 10.89
C SER A 126 3.70 -14.37 11.16
N ASP A 127 3.95 -14.80 12.40
CA ASP A 127 3.86 -16.21 12.79
C ASP A 127 2.39 -16.68 12.75
N TYR A 128 1.43 -15.83 13.16
CA TYR A 128 0.02 -16.14 13.00
C TYR A 128 -0.34 -16.44 11.53
N PHE A 129 0.01 -15.55 10.60
CA PHE A 129 -0.30 -15.76 9.18
C PHE A 129 0.40 -16.96 8.55
N LEU A 130 1.62 -17.26 9.01
CA LEU A 130 2.41 -18.34 8.42
C LEU A 130 2.07 -19.71 9.00
N ASP A 131 1.65 -19.77 10.27
CA ASP A 131 1.52 -21.06 10.98
C ASP A 131 0.08 -21.36 11.43
N ARG A 132 -0.75 -20.35 11.67
CA ARG A 132 -2.08 -20.52 12.30
C ARG A 132 -3.25 -20.18 11.40
N ALA A 133 -3.11 -19.14 10.54
CA ALA A 133 -4.17 -18.71 9.66
C ALA A 133 -4.60 -19.79 8.68
N LYS A 134 -5.91 -19.88 8.41
CA LYS A 134 -6.52 -20.89 7.54
C LYS A 134 -7.44 -20.23 6.52
N VAL A 135 -7.65 -20.90 5.41
CA VAL A 135 -8.71 -20.54 4.45
C VAL A 135 -10.06 -20.59 5.16
N GLY A 136 -10.85 -19.53 5.00
CA GLY A 136 -12.11 -19.33 5.69
C GLY A 136 -12.03 -18.39 6.90
N ASP A 137 -10.85 -18.15 7.46
CA ASP A 137 -10.72 -17.19 8.58
C ASP A 137 -11.16 -15.80 8.16
N THR A 138 -11.86 -15.10 9.08
CA THR A 138 -12.34 -13.75 8.87
C THR A 138 -11.52 -12.76 9.68
N LEU A 139 -11.23 -11.63 9.09
CA LEU A 139 -10.37 -10.58 9.63
C LEU A 139 -10.95 -9.21 9.31
N GLN A 140 -10.60 -8.23 10.12
CA GLN A 140 -10.90 -6.83 9.81
C GLN A 140 -9.67 -6.12 9.24
N ALA A 141 -9.91 -5.23 8.30
CA ALA A 141 -8.87 -4.34 7.80
C ALA A 141 -9.42 -2.93 7.60
N ASN A 142 -8.55 -1.97 7.47
CA ASN A 142 -8.87 -0.64 6.98
C ASN A 142 -7.89 -0.21 5.88
N GLY A 143 -8.33 0.73 5.09
CA GLY A 143 -7.67 1.13 3.84
C GLY A 143 -8.51 0.73 2.62
N PRO A 144 -7.93 0.68 1.41
CA PRO A 144 -6.53 0.94 1.04
C PRO A 144 -6.06 2.35 1.35
N ALA A 145 -4.77 2.49 1.68
CA ALA A 145 -4.15 3.76 2.04
C ALA A 145 -2.66 3.82 1.61
N GLY A 146 -2.07 5.00 1.67
CA GLY A 146 -0.65 5.22 1.44
C GLY A 146 -0.34 6.13 0.27
N ALA A 147 0.64 7.02 0.46
CA ALA A 147 1.13 7.92 -0.58
C ALA A 147 2.17 7.27 -1.50
N PHE A 148 2.69 6.09 -1.13
CA PHE A 148 3.60 5.33 -1.97
C PHE A 148 2.82 4.51 -2.98
N HIS A 149 2.48 5.13 -4.10
CA HIS A 149 1.74 4.47 -5.17
C HIS A 149 2.26 4.89 -6.55
N PHE A 150 2.04 4.04 -7.53
CA PHE A 150 2.37 4.31 -8.92
C PHE A 150 1.20 4.99 -9.62
N ASN A 151 1.47 6.14 -10.21
CA ASN A 151 0.51 6.83 -11.07
C ASN A 151 1.14 7.07 -12.44
N PRO A 152 0.63 6.44 -13.52
CA PRO A 152 1.22 6.54 -14.85
C PRO A 152 1.15 7.94 -15.46
N VAL A 153 0.33 8.84 -14.92
CA VAL A 153 0.22 10.23 -15.40
C VAL A 153 1.40 11.08 -14.90
N PHE A 154 1.81 10.88 -13.65
CA PHE A 154 2.84 11.71 -13.02
C PHE A 154 4.24 11.09 -13.02
N HIS A 155 4.33 9.76 -13.07
CA HIS A 155 5.61 9.08 -13.04
C HIS A 155 6.22 8.96 -14.44
N TYR A 156 7.54 9.12 -14.52
CA TYR A 156 8.26 9.02 -15.76
C TYR A 156 8.16 7.64 -16.40
N LYS A 157 8.34 7.59 -17.72
CA LYS A 157 8.36 6.34 -18.51
C LYS A 157 9.38 5.33 -17.98
N ARG A 158 10.54 5.80 -17.48
CA ARG A 158 11.60 4.98 -16.91
C ARG A 158 11.62 5.12 -15.38
N SER A 159 11.56 4.02 -14.67
CA SER A 159 11.54 3.96 -13.20
C SER A 159 12.59 2.97 -12.66
N VAL A 160 13.17 3.30 -11.51
CA VAL A 160 14.09 2.41 -10.79
C VAL A 160 13.44 2.03 -9.47
N PHE A 161 13.16 0.75 -9.28
CA PHE A 161 12.58 0.19 -8.07
C PHE A 161 13.68 -0.45 -7.22
N LEU A 162 13.75 -0.06 -5.95
CA LEU A 162 14.72 -0.59 -4.99
C LEU A 162 13.97 -1.40 -3.92
N ALA A 163 14.08 -2.71 -3.96
CA ALA A 163 13.37 -3.61 -3.07
C ALA A 163 14.32 -4.47 -2.23
N GLY A 164 13.93 -4.74 -0.99
CA GLY A 164 14.64 -5.66 -0.11
C GLY A 164 13.67 -6.61 0.60
N GLY A 165 13.91 -7.93 0.47
CA GLY A 165 13.06 -8.95 1.10
C GLY A 165 11.58 -8.78 0.76
N SER A 166 10.72 -8.69 1.79
CA SER A 166 9.27 -8.46 1.61
C SER A 166 8.91 -7.08 1.09
N GLY A 167 9.85 -6.11 1.06
CA GLY A 167 9.63 -4.80 0.46
C GLY A 167 9.41 -4.82 -1.06
N ILE A 168 9.47 -6.00 -1.68
CA ILE A 168 9.08 -6.22 -3.08
C ILE A 168 7.56 -6.10 -3.32
N THR A 169 6.73 -6.29 -2.28
CA THR A 169 5.27 -6.41 -2.41
C THR A 169 4.59 -5.22 -3.10
N PRO A 170 4.82 -3.94 -2.76
CA PRO A 170 4.21 -2.83 -3.46
C PRO A 170 4.72 -2.69 -4.90
N PHE A 171 5.98 -3.00 -5.16
CA PHE A 171 6.51 -2.99 -6.52
C PHE A 171 5.90 -4.10 -7.38
N MET A 172 5.55 -5.24 -6.76
CA MET A 172 4.87 -6.31 -7.49
C MET A 172 3.49 -5.87 -7.99
N SER A 173 2.73 -5.15 -7.17
CA SER A 173 1.47 -4.53 -7.59
C SER A 173 1.67 -3.55 -8.76
N MET A 174 2.71 -2.69 -8.69
CA MET A 174 3.05 -1.74 -9.76
C MET A 174 3.44 -2.44 -11.06
N ILE A 175 4.26 -3.49 -10.97
CA ILE A 175 4.68 -4.30 -12.12
C ILE A 175 3.47 -4.98 -12.76
N ARG A 176 2.61 -5.61 -11.96
CA ARG A 176 1.38 -6.25 -12.45
C ARG A 176 0.47 -5.24 -13.16
N GLU A 177 0.29 -4.04 -12.60
CA GLU A 177 -0.48 -2.98 -13.25
C GLU A 177 0.12 -2.57 -14.60
N ILE A 178 1.43 -2.36 -14.66
CA ILE A 178 2.14 -1.97 -15.88
C ILE A 178 1.95 -3.05 -16.97
N LEU A 179 2.14 -4.30 -16.61
CA LEU A 179 2.03 -5.43 -17.54
C LEU A 179 0.58 -5.63 -18.03
N GLU A 180 -0.38 -5.66 -17.12
CA GLU A 180 -1.79 -5.92 -17.45
C GLU A 180 -2.43 -4.79 -18.25
N ARG A 181 -1.94 -3.56 -18.09
CA ARG A 181 -2.38 -2.41 -18.88
C ARG A 181 -1.61 -2.24 -20.19
N GLY A 182 -0.55 -3.02 -20.41
CA GLY A 182 0.34 -2.84 -21.55
C GLY A 182 0.96 -1.45 -21.58
N LEU A 183 1.29 -0.88 -20.41
CA LEU A 183 1.86 0.46 -20.37
C LEU A 183 3.28 0.44 -20.92
N ASP A 184 3.58 1.38 -21.82
CA ASP A 184 4.94 1.61 -22.34
C ASP A 184 5.83 2.20 -21.23
N ARG A 185 6.30 1.33 -20.31
CA ARG A 185 7.12 1.66 -19.15
C ARG A 185 8.37 0.78 -19.11
N GLU A 186 9.50 1.40 -18.82
CA GLU A 186 10.77 0.72 -18.57
C GLU A 186 11.01 0.69 -17.05
N VAL A 187 11.04 -0.50 -16.46
CA VAL A 187 11.25 -0.70 -15.02
C VAL A 187 12.58 -1.38 -14.80
N HIS A 188 13.46 -0.73 -14.03
CA HIS A 188 14.70 -1.31 -13.52
C HIS A 188 14.47 -1.73 -12.06
N LEU A 189 14.31 -3.01 -11.82
CA LEU A 189 14.14 -3.54 -10.46
C LEU A 189 15.48 -4.04 -9.91
N LEU A 190 15.95 -3.38 -8.84
CA LEU A 190 17.07 -3.85 -8.03
C LEU A 190 16.50 -4.52 -6.78
N TYR A 191 16.56 -5.84 -6.75
CA TYR A 191 15.95 -6.63 -5.69
C TYR A 191 17.01 -7.39 -4.89
N GLY A 192 17.11 -7.07 -3.61
CA GLY A 192 17.97 -7.76 -2.65
C GLY A 192 17.21 -8.82 -1.85
N ALA A 193 17.69 -10.07 -1.89
CA ALA A 193 17.19 -11.17 -1.05
C ALA A 193 18.35 -11.84 -0.32
N ARG A 194 18.07 -12.60 0.75
CA ARG A 194 19.13 -13.33 1.49
C ARG A 194 19.78 -14.39 0.63
N ASN A 195 18.98 -15.13 -0.09
CA ASN A 195 19.38 -16.17 -1.03
C ASN A 195 18.27 -16.30 -2.08
N LYS A 196 18.50 -17.14 -3.09
CA LYS A 196 17.55 -17.37 -4.18
C LYS A 196 16.22 -17.93 -3.69
N GLU A 197 16.25 -18.85 -2.71
CA GLU A 197 15.07 -19.51 -2.14
C GLU A 197 14.21 -18.57 -1.30
N SER A 198 14.75 -17.43 -0.85
CA SER A 198 14.02 -16.40 -0.12
C SER A 198 13.54 -15.23 -0.98
N ALA A 199 13.83 -15.26 -2.28
CA ALA A 199 13.40 -14.23 -3.21
C ALA A 199 11.91 -14.42 -3.53
N ILE A 200 11.06 -13.55 -2.98
CA ILE A 200 9.62 -13.57 -3.18
C ILE A 200 9.33 -13.15 -4.63
N PHE A 201 8.39 -13.83 -5.30
CA PHE A 201 7.99 -13.61 -6.70
C PHE A 201 9.11 -13.85 -7.74
N ASP A 202 10.21 -14.55 -7.41
CA ASP A 202 11.33 -14.77 -8.31
C ASP A 202 10.90 -15.36 -9.67
N SER A 203 10.04 -16.37 -9.67
CA SER A 203 9.53 -17.01 -10.87
C SER A 203 8.66 -16.07 -11.72
N GLU A 204 7.75 -15.32 -11.09
CA GLU A 204 6.87 -14.38 -11.77
C GLU A 204 7.64 -13.20 -12.36
N LEU A 205 8.61 -12.68 -11.62
CA LEU A 205 9.47 -11.59 -12.09
C LEU A 205 10.30 -12.01 -13.30
N LYS A 206 10.81 -13.24 -13.33
CA LYS A 206 11.60 -13.77 -14.44
C LYS A 206 10.75 -14.08 -15.67
N ALA A 207 9.51 -14.50 -15.49
CA ALA A 207 8.61 -14.81 -16.61
C ALA A 207 8.23 -13.54 -17.42
N ASN A 208 8.30 -12.35 -16.82
CA ASN A 208 7.84 -11.09 -17.41
C ASN A 208 9.00 -10.18 -17.89
N LEU A 209 10.13 -10.76 -18.24
CA LEU A 209 11.39 -10.07 -18.53
C LEU A 209 11.47 -9.12 -19.74
N PRO A 210 10.65 -9.16 -20.81
CA PRO A 210 10.88 -8.25 -21.94
C PRO A 210 10.76 -6.75 -21.60
N GLN A 211 9.92 -6.40 -20.63
CA GLN A 211 9.67 -5.02 -20.21
C GLN A 211 10.32 -4.67 -18.85
N LEU A 212 10.91 -5.66 -18.18
CA LEU A 212 11.43 -5.54 -16.84
C LEU A 212 12.95 -5.81 -16.82
N HIS A 213 13.75 -4.78 -16.55
CA HIS A 213 15.19 -4.94 -16.33
C HIS A 213 15.44 -5.37 -14.88
N LEU A 214 15.49 -6.68 -14.64
CA LEU A 214 15.65 -7.28 -13.33
C LEU A 214 17.14 -7.42 -12.96
N HIS A 215 17.51 -6.85 -11.82
CA HIS A 215 18.81 -7.06 -11.16
C HIS A 215 18.57 -7.68 -9.79
N LEU A 216 18.76 -9.00 -9.69
CA LEU A 216 18.71 -9.73 -8.43
C LEU A 216 20.08 -9.70 -7.76
N ASP A 217 20.13 -9.29 -6.50
CA ASP A 217 21.34 -9.39 -5.67
C ASP A 217 21.04 -10.25 -4.43
N PHE A 218 21.87 -11.26 -4.20
CA PHE A 218 21.74 -12.14 -3.05
C PHE A 218 22.77 -11.79 -2.00
N VAL A 219 22.27 -11.41 -0.81
CA VAL A 219 23.13 -11.15 0.36
C VAL A 219 23.47 -12.50 1.00
N GLY A 220 24.36 -13.27 0.36
CA GLY A 220 24.83 -14.53 0.91
C GLY A 220 25.52 -14.35 2.27
N GLN A 221 25.38 -15.33 3.17
CA GLN A 221 26.18 -15.41 4.39
C GLN A 221 27.66 -15.46 3.99
N GLY A 222 28.38 -14.35 4.17
CA GLY A 222 29.81 -14.30 3.91
C GLY A 222 30.34 -13.12 3.09
N ARG A 223 29.52 -12.38 2.36
CA ARG A 223 30.00 -11.19 1.64
C ARG A 223 29.93 -9.96 2.54
N LYS A 224 31.10 -9.45 2.92
CA LYS A 224 31.26 -8.27 3.78
C LYS A 224 30.42 -7.09 3.27
N ARG A 225 29.56 -6.51 4.12
CA ARG A 225 28.70 -5.33 3.91
C ARG A 225 29.30 -4.17 3.10
N ARG A 226 30.64 -4.06 3.02
CA ARG A 226 31.37 -3.03 2.26
C ARG A 226 31.21 -3.12 0.74
N ARG A 227 30.94 -4.32 0.16
CA ARG A 227 30.75 -4.45 -1.30
C ARG A 227 29.38 -4.02 -1.77
N GLN A 228 28.32 -4.19 -0.96
CA GLN A 228 26.97 -3.79 -1.31
C GLN A 228 26.81 -2.27 -1.43
N LYS A 229 27.30 -1.50 -0.44
CA LYS A 229 27.31 -0.02 -0.54
C LYS A 229 28.03 0.47 -1.80
N ARG A 230 29.05 -0.25 -2.24
CA ARG A 230 29.84 0.08 -3.44
C ARG A 230 29.12 -0.29 -4.74
N PHE A 231 28.29 -1.35 -4.75
CA PHE A 231 27.53 -1.80 -5.91
C PHE A 231 26.41 -0.82 -6.27
N TYR A 232 25.58 -0.44 -5.32
CA TYR A 232 24.55 0.58 -5.50
C TYR A 232 25.17 1.94 -5.86
N ARG A 233 26.21 2.35 -5.16
CA ARG A 233 26.90 3.61 -5.41
C ARG A 233 27.64 3.62 -6.76
N CYS A 234 28.23 2.52 -7.19
CA CYS A 234 29.04 2.47 -8.41
C CYS A 234 28.20 2.36 -9.69
N LYS A 235 27.07 1.60 -9.69
CA LYS A 235 26.17 1.53 -10.85
C LYS A 235 25.37 2.81 -11.07
N LEU A 236 24.99 3.48 -10.00
CA LEU A 236 24.33 4.78 -10.05
C LEU A 236 25.30 5.89 -10.51
N HIS A 237 26.56 5.84 -10.13
CA HIS A 237 27.56 6.89 -10.46
C HIS A 237 28.17 6.77 -11.87
N LYS A 238 28.26 5.57 -12.45
CA LYS A 238 28.87 5.34 -13.77
C LYS A 238 27.99 5.73 -14.96
N ARG A 239 26.70 6.02 -14.78
CA ARG A 239 25.80 6.42 -15.89
C ARG A 239 25.44 7.91 -15.94
N GLY A 240 26.27 8.78 -15.35
CA GLY A 240 26.25 10.23 -15.55
C GLY A 240 25.17 10.98 -14.77
N ARG A 241 25.57 12.03 -14.04
CA ARG A 241 24.71 12.92 -13.25
C ARG A 241 23.53 13.50 -14.05
N GLN A 242 23.68 13.72 -15.34
CA GLN A 242 22.63 14.34 -16.20
C GLN A 242 21.41 13.46 -16.48
N ARG A 243 21.47 12.12 -16.22
CA ARG A 243 20.32 11.22 -16.44
C ARG A 243 19.46 10.97 -15.20
N PHE A 244 19.88 11.43 -14.02
CA PHE A 244 19.16 11.18 -12.76
C PHE A 244 17.98 12.12 -12.53
N GLU A 245 18.01 13.32 -13.08
CA GLU A 245 16.92 14.29 -12.94
C GLU A 245 15.63 13.86 -13.65
N GLN A 246 15.70 12.87 -14.54
CA GLN A 246 14.56 12.35 -15.31
C GLN A 246 14.03 11.00 -14.80
N ASN A 247 14.53 10.45 -13.70
CA ASN A 247 14.13 9.15 -13.19
C ASN A 247 13.55 9.27 -11.77
N ASN A 248 12.32 8.77 -11.57
CA ASN A 248 11.76 8.60 -10.24
C ASN A 248 12.45 7.44 -9.52
N ILE A 249 13.14 7.73 -8.43
CA ILE A 249 13.68 6.71 -7.52
C ILE A 249 12.69 6.58 -6.37
N LEU A 250 12.07 5.41 -6.26
CA LEU A 250 11.14 5.09 -5.18
C LEU A 250 11.84 4.15 -4.18
N PRO A 251 12.42 4.66 -3.08
CA PRO A 251 13.01 3.82 -2.05
C PRO A 251 11.94 3.34 -1.07
N LEU A 252 11.88 2.04 -0.82
CA LEU A 252 11.16 1.47 0.33
C LEU A 252 12.14 0.92 1.35
N ARG A 253 11.91 1.31 2.60
CA ARG A 253 12.53 0.66 3.76
C ARG A 253 11.63 -0.47 4.23
N SER A 254 12.18 -1.67 4.44
CA SER A 254 11.51 -2.65 5.29
C SER A 254 11.67 -2.20 6.74
N ALA A 255 10.63 -2.37 7.54
CA ALA A 255 10.60 -1.99 8.96
C ALA A 255 11.67 -2.67 9.85
N SER A 256 12.48 -3.57 9.28
CA SER A 256 13.55 -4.30 9.96
C SER A 256 14.97 -3.75 9.73
N ASP A 257 15.13 -2.67 8.96
CA ASP A 257 16.46 -2.17 8.57
C ASP A 257 16.66 -0.69 8.92
N ASP A 258 16.77 -0.42 10.24
CA ASP A 258 17.04 0.94 10.78
C ASP A 258 18.43 1.51 10.43
N ARG A 259 19.19 0.93 9.48
CA ARG A 259 20.57 1.29 9.20
C ARG A 259 20.90 1.65 7.75
N LEU A 260 19.93 1.91 6.92
CA LEU A 260 20.19 2.42 5.56
C LEU A 260 19.76 3.89 5.48
N LEU A 261 20.57 4.75 6.11
CA LEU A 261 20.66 6.17 5.80
C LEU A 261 21.68 6.37 4.68
N CYS A 262 21.22 6.76 3.52
CA CYS A 262 21.85 7.76 2.65
C CYS A 262 20.78 8.36 1.76
#